data_a9fe41fc6c2a81414eccd340c809c937
#
_entry.id   a9fe41fc6c2a81414eccd340c809c937
#
_cell.length_a   1.000
_cell.length_b   1.000
_cell.length_c   1.000
_cell.angle_alpha   90.00
_cell.angle_beta   90.00
_cell.angle_gamma   90.00
#
_symmetry.space_group_name_H-M   'P 1'
#
loop_
_entity.id
_entity.type
_entity.pdbx_description
1 polymer ?
#
loop_
_entity_poly.entity_id
_entity_poly.type
_entity_poly.pdbx_seq_one_letter_code
_entity_poly.pdbx_strand_id
1 'polypeptide(L)'
;ESIVSEREKIVVLGSGPIRIGQGVEFDYSTVHAIWSIRAAGYEAIIINNNPETVSTDYTTSDKLYFEPLTVEDVMNVITLEKPKGIVVSLGGQTAINLAEPLHELGVPIIGTGVEAIRNAEDRGCFEKIMEELGIPQPEAEAVTDIEAGVRAAERIGYPVLVRPSYVLGGRAMQIVSNEERLRHYLQTAVEVNEDSPV
;
A
#
# COMPACT_ATOMS: atom_id res chain seq x y z
N GLU A 1 -3.11 -2.23 31.09
CA GLU A 1 -1.93 -1.37 31.37
C GLU A 1 -0.75 -1.87 30.55
N SER A 2 -0.16 -1.01 29.71
CA SER A 2 1.06 -1.35 28.95
C SER A 2 2.28 -1.07 29.80
N ILE A 3 3.15 -2.08 29.94
CA ILE A 3 4.45 -1.92 30.60
C ILE A 3 5.48 -1.63 29.53
N VAL A 4 5.99 -0.40 29.50
CA VAL A 4 7.02 0.02 28.54
C VAL A 4 8.39 -0.48 29.01
N SER A 5 9.10 -1.18 28.14
CA SER A 5 10.46 -1.66 28.42
C SER A 5 11.50 -0.60 28.06
N GLU A 6 12.74 -0.75 28.58
CA GLU A 6 13.90 0.08 28.22
C GLU A 6 14.65 -0.44 26.97
N ARG A 7 14.22 -1.55 26.39
CA ARG A 7 14.85 -2.12 25.19
C ARG A 7 14.63 -1.23 23.98
N GLU A 8 15.60 -1.22 23.06
CA GLU A 8 15.36 -0.68 21.71
C GLU A 8 14.28 -1.51 21.01
N LYS A 9 13.34 -0.85 20.40
CA LYS A 9 12.15 -1.49 19.84
C LYS A 9 11.81 -1.01 18.44
N ILE A 10 11.19 -1.90 17.67
CA ILE A 10 10.71 -1.63 16.32
C ILE A 10 9.24 -2.04 16.26
N VAL A 11 8.41 -1.18 15.70
CA VAL A 11 7.00 -1.44 15.46
C VAL A 11 6.81 -1.94 14.03
N VAL A 12 5.94 -2.94 13.86
CA VAL A 12 5.47 -3.41 12.55
C VAL A 12 3.97 -3.18 12.48
N LEU A 13 3.48 -2.59 11.39
CA LEU A 13 2.05 -2.50 11.13
C LEU A 13 1.57 -3.74 10.40
N GLY A 14 0.50 -4.35 10.90
CA GLY A 14 -0.22 -5.42 10.23
C GLY A 14 -1.12 -4.92 9.10
N SER A 15 -1.89 -5.83 8.53
CA SER A 15 -2.79 -5.55 7.40
C SER A 15 -4.22 -5.19 7.80
N GLY A 16 -4.56 -5.33 9.08
CA GLY A 16 -5.94 -5.27 9.54
C GLY A 16 -6.78 -6.44 9.00
N PRO A 17 -8.09 -6.30 8.92
CA PRO A 17 -8.98 -7.28 8.30
C PRO A 17 -8.62 -7.49 6.84
N ILE A 18 -8.58 -8.75 6.40
CA ILE A 18 -8.29 -9.12 5.01
C ILE A 18 -9.41 -8.59 4.11
N ARG A 19 -9.03 -7.89 3.04
CA ARG A 19 -9.96 -7.33 2.04
C ARG A 19 -10.02 -8.22 0.80
N ILE A 20 -11.07 -8.06 0.00
CA ILE A 20 -11.18 -8.75 -1.30
C ILE A 20 -9.97 -8.38 -2.17
N GLY A 21 -9.30 -9.39 -2.70
CA GLY A 21 -8.07 -9.23 -3.49
C GLY A 21 -6.78 -9.29 -2.68
N GLN A 22 -6.85 -9.46 -1.36
CA GLN A 22 -5.72 -9.70 -0.47
C GLN A 22 -5.75 -11.15 0.01
N GLY A 23 -4.58 -11.70 0.34
CA GLY A 23 -4.42 -13.02 0.91
C GLY A 23 -3.59 -12.99 2.19
N VAL A 24 -3.15 -14.16 2.63
CA VAL A 24 -2.36 -14.35 3.85
C VAL A 24 -0.91 -13.89 3.73
N GLU A 25 -0.46 -13.49 2.55
CA GLU A 25 0.92 -13.05 2.27
C GLU A 25 1.35 -11.86 3.13
N PHE A 26 0.44 -10.96 3.44
CA PHE A 26 0.73 -9.80 4.31
C PHE A 26 0.95 -10.23 5.76
N ASP A 27 0.16 -11.16 6.27
CA ASP A 27 0.36 -11.70 7.61
C ASP A 27 1.66 -12.51 7.69
N TYR A 28 1.93 -13.35 6.70
CA TYR A 28 3.18 -14.09 6.58
C TYR A 28 4.41 -13.15 6.60
N SER A 29 4.40 -12.11 5.79
CA SER A 29 5.48 -11.13 5.71
C SER A 29 5.67 -10.40 7.04
N THR A 30 4.58 -10.01 7.69
CA THR A 30 4.58 -9.35 9.00
C THR A 30 5.18 -10.25 10.08
N VAL A 31 4.78 -11.51 10.15
CA VAL A 31 5.32 -12.50 11.11
C VAL A 31 6.82 -12.70 10.92
N HIS A 32 7.28 -12.86 9.67
CA HIS A 32 8.69 -13.01 9.38
C HIS A 32 9.51 -11.75 9.70
N ALA A 33 8.96 -10.58 9.50
CA ALA A 33 9.60 -9.33 9.94
C ALA A 33 9.75 -9.28 11.47
N ILE A 34 8.71 -9.64 12.22
CA ILE A 34 8.74 -9.69 13.68
C ILE A 34 9.85 -10.64 14.15
N TRP A 35 9.92 -11.85 13.60
CA TRP A 35 10.95 -12.81 13.96
C TRP A 35 12.37 -12.32 13.62
N SER A 36 12.54 -11.64 12.48
CA SER A 36 13.83 -11.06 12.08
C SER A 36 14.26 -9.93 13.01
N ILE A 37 13.32 -9.07 13.42
CA ILE A 37 13.55 -7.98 14.38
C ILE A 37 13.99 -8.55 15.73
N ARG A 38 13.29 -9.57 16.24
CA ARG A 38 13.66 -10.27 17.49
C ARG A 38 15.04 -10.93 17.39
N ALA A 39 15.32 -11.60 16.27
CA ALA A 39 16.63 -12.22 16.02
C ALA A 39 17.77 -11.20 15.97
N ALA A 40 17.49 -9.97 15.55
CA ALA A 40 18.42 -8.84 15.56
C ALA A 40 18.61 -8.20 16.96
N GLY A 41 17.89 -8.67 17.97
CA GLY A 41 18.03 -8.22 19.37
C GLY A 41 17.09 -7.08 19.78
N TYR A 42 16.22 -6.61 18.87
CA TYR A 42 15.22 -5.59 19.18
C TYR A 42 13.97 -6.21 19.82
N GLU A 43 13.24 -5.42 20.58
CA GLU A 43 11.86 -5.75 20.96
C GLU A 43 10.94 -5.51 19.78
N ALA A 44 10.24 -6.54 19.33
CA ALA A 44 9.32 -6.47 18.22
C ALA A 44 7.90 -6.22 18.70
N ILE A 45 7.33 -5.09 18.30
CA ILE A 45 5.96 -4.70 18.61
C ILE A 45 5.14 -4.79 17.33
N ILE A 46 3.96 -5.40 17.40
CA ILE A 46 2.99 -5.37 16.32
C ILE A 46 1.77 -4.54 16.69
N ILE A 47 1.26 -3.76 15.73
CA ILE A 47 -0.06 -3.13 15.77
C ILE A 47 -0.91 -3.79 14.69
N ASN A 48 -1.94 -4.51 15.07
CA ASN A 48 -2.87 -5.17 14.14
C ASN A 48 -4.19 -5.46 14.84
N ASN A 49 -5.30 -5.41 14.13
CA ASN A 49 -6.64 -5.66 14.66
C ASN A 49 -7.39 -6.79 13.95
N ASN A 50 -6.67 -7.75 13.40
CA ASN A 50 -7.26 -8.96 12.83
C ASN A 50 -7.07 -10.13 13.80
N PRO A 51 -8.14 -10.68 14.41
CA PRO A 51 -8.03 -11.79 15.37
C PRO A 51 -7.74 -13.14 14.71
N GLU A 52 -7.89 -13.25 13.40
CA GLU A 52 -7.78 -14.50 12.63
C GLU A 52 -6.40 -14.65 11.96
N THR A 53 -5.34 -14.03 12.52
CA THR A 53 -4.00 -14.05 11.95
C THR A 53 -2.94 -14.47 12.93
N VAL A 54 -1.84 -15.07 12.43
CA VAL A 54 -0.69 -15.50 13.26
C VAL A 54 0.07 -14.31 13.83
N SER A 55 0.06 -13.16 13.16
CA SER A 55 0.73 -11.96 13.66
C SER A 55 0.14 -11.43 14.96
N THR A 56 -1.13 -11.74 15.24
CA THR A 56 -1.81 -11.37 16.50
C THR A 56 -1.78 -12.46 17.56
N ASP A 57 -1.14 -13.60 17.29
CA ASP A 57 -0.91 -14.62 18.32
C ASP A 57 0.05 -14.10 19.39
N TYR A 58 -0.25 -14.38 20.67
CA TYR A 58 0.51 -13.89 21.81
C TYR A 58 1.98 -14.36 21.84
N THR A 59 2.34 -15.38 21.07
CA THR A 59 3.70 -15.92 20.99
C THR A 59 4.53 -15.34 19.85
N THR A 60 3.92 -14.61 18.92
CA THR A 60 4.56 -14.15 17.70
C THR A 60 5.49 -12.97 17.95
N SER A 61 5.00 -11.93 18.63
CA SER A 61 5.75 -10.71 18.95
C SER A 61 6.11 -10.63 20.44
N ASP A 62 6.98 -9.71 20.80
CA ASP A 62 7.23 -9.39 22.22
C ASP A 62 6.05 -8.62 22.81
N LYS A 63 5.36 -7.81 21.97
CA LYS A 63 4.18 -7.05 22.38
C LYS A 63 3.20 -6.88 21.23
N LEU A 64 1.92 -7.07 21.52
CA LEU A 64 0.81 -6.83 20.61
C LEU A 64 -0.04 -5.66 21.11
N TYR A 65 -0.27 -4.68 20.22
CA TYR A 65 -1.34 -3.71 20.35
C TYR A 65 -2.47 -4.08 19.39
N PHE A 66 -3.57 -4.55 19.96
CA PHE A 66 -4.75 -4.91 19.20
C PHE A 66 -5.62 -3.66 18.99
N GLU A 67 -5.15 -2.79 18.09
CA GLU A 67 -5.72 -1.47 17.86
C GLU A 67 -6.00 -1.26 16.37
N PRO A 68 -6.94 -0.39 16.03
CA PRO A 68 -7.20 -0.02 14.64
C PRO A 68 -5.95 0.58 13.96
N LEU A 69 -5.84 0.34 12.67
CA LEU A 69 -4.77 0.91 11.86
C LEU A 69 -5.19 2.30 11.33
N THR A 70 -5.31 3.24 12.26
CA THR A 70 -5.54 4.66 12.00
C THR A 70 -4.31 5.47 12.43
N VAL A 71 -4.15 6.68 11.90
CA VAL A 71 -3.03 7.56 12.28
C VAL A 71 -3.05 7.83 13.79
N GLU A 72 -4.24 8.12 14.34
CA GLU A 72 -4.42 8.45 15.75
C GLU A 72 -4.03 7.28 16.67
N ASP A 73 -4.56 6.07 16.42
CA ASP A 73 -4.29 4.91 17.26
C ASP A 73 -2.83 4.49 17.18
N VAL A 74 -2.25 4.50 16.00
CA VAL A 74 -0.82 4.19 15.79
C VAL A 74 0.07 5.22 16.50
N MET A 75 -0.25 6.52 16.41
CA MET A 75 0.50 7.56 17.09
C MET A 75 0.41 7.47 18.61
N ASN A 76 -0.71 7.02 19.17
CA ASN A 76 -0.84 6.76 20.60
C ASN A 76 0.17 5.70 21.06
N VAL A 77 0.29 4.61 20.31
CA VAL A 77 1.26 3.54 20.60
C VAL A 77 2.69 4.04 20.42
N ILE A 78 3.00 4.76 19.33
CA ILE A 78 4.34 5.31 19.05
C ILE A 78 4.76 6.28 20.15
N THR A 79 3.87 7.15 20.59
CA THR A 79 4.16 8.13 21.65
C THR A 79 4.46 7.45 22.98
N LEU A 80 3.76 6.35 23.27
CA LEU A 80 3.96 5.56 24.49
C LEU A 80 5.26 4.77 24.43
N GLU A 81 5.47 4.01 23.33
CA GLU A 81 6.56 3.04 23.21
C GLU A 81 7.89 3.65 22.74
N LYS A 82 7.85 4.77 22.02
CA LYS A 82 9.01 5.48 21.46
C LYS A 82 9.94 4.58 20.68
N PRO A 83 9.45 3.88 19.66
CA PRO A 83 10.24 2.94 18.90
C PRO A 83 11.34 3.65 18.11
N LYS A 84 12.42 2.91 17.79
CA LYS A 84 13.50 3.37 16.92
C LYS A 84 13.02 3.60 15.48
N GLY A 85 11.99 2.89 15.08
CA GLY A 85 11.34 3.03 13.77
C GLY A 85 10.12 2.14 13.63
N ILE A 86 9.39 2.36 12.54
CA ILE A 86 8.18 1.63 12.19
C ILE A 86 8.27 1.08 10.77
N VAL A 87 7.88 -0.19 10.60
CA VAL A 87 7.78 -0.87 9.30
C VAL A 87 6.34 -0.85 8.84
N VAL A 88 6.08 -0.23 7.68
CA VAL A 88 4.73 -0.05 7.11
C VAL A 88 4.50 -0.84 5.83
N SER A 89 5.57 -1.30 5.16
CA SER A 89 5.50 -1.87 3.81
C SER A 89 4.98 -3.30 3.73
N LEU A 90 4.75 -3.96 4.87
CA LEU A 90 4.38 -5.38 4.93
C LEU A 90 2.89 -5.62 5.18
N GLY A 91 2.15 -4.61 5.60
CA GLY A 91 0.72 -4.70 5.94
C GLY A 91 -0.23 -4.37 4.79
N GLY A 92 0.23 -4.44 3.55
CA GLY A 92 -0.58 -4.09 2.38
C GLY A 92 -1.02 -2.63 2.37
N GLN A 93 -2.01 -2.31 1.56
CA GLN A 93 -2.45 -0.93 1.35
C GLN A 93 -2.91 -0.23 2.63
N THR A 94 -3.47 -0.96 3.58
CA THR A 94 -3.91 -0.40 4.87
C THR A 94 -2.73 0.22 5.64
N ALA A 95 -1.60 -0.47 5.71
CA ALA A 95 -0.41 0.03 6.40
C ALA A 95 0.36 1.06 5.54
N ILE A 96 0.47 0.82 4.24
CA ILE A 96 1.17 1.72 3.29
C ILE A 96 0.52 3.11 3.28
N ASN A 97 -0.79 3.20 3.33
CA ASN A 97 -1.51 4.49 3.37
C ASN A 97 -1.21 5.31 4.63
N LEU A 98 -0.69 4.69 5.68
CA LEU A 98 -0.27 5.40 6.90
C LEU A 98 1.17 5.92 6.82
N ALA A 99 1.97 5.50 5.83
CA ALA A 99 3.38 5.85 5.74
C ALA A 99 3.61 7.37 5.68
N GLU A 100 2.93 8.05 4.77
CA GLU A 100 3.10 9.49 4.57
C GLU A 100 2.57 10.31 5.75
N PRO A 101 1.34 10.12 6.25
CA PRO A 101 0.86 10.83 7.43
C PRO A 101 1.73 10.63 8.69
N LEU A 102 2.23 9.42 8.92
CA LEU A 102 3.11 9.16 10.05
C LEU A 102 4.48 9.82 9.89
N HIS A 103 5.01 9.84 8.67
CA HIS A 103 6.26 10.52 8.36
C HIS A 103 6.16 12.03 8.57
N GLU A 104 5.07 12.67 8.15
CA GLU A 104 4.80 14.09 8.37
C GLU A 104 4.72 14.44 9.87
N LEU A 105 4.28 13.50 10.70
CA LEU A 105 4.28 13.61 12.16
C LEU A 105 5.65 13.30 12.80
N GLY A 106 6.69 13.09 11.98
CA GLY A 106 8.07 12.88 12.43
C GLY A 106 8.39 11.46 12.86
N VAL A 107 7.55 10.48 12.52
CA VAL A 107 7.80 9.06 12.82
C VAL A 107 8.86 8.50 11.87
N PRO A 108 9.94 7.86 12.37
CA PRO A 108 10.94 7.23 11.51
C PRO A 108 10.35 5.99 10.81
N ILE A 109 10.12 6.08 9.50
CA ILE A 109 9.73 4.93 8.68
C ILE A 109 10.99 4.20 8.24
N ILE A 110 11.09 2.92 8.56
CA ILE A 110 12.26 2.08 8.28
C ILE A 110 11.92 0.89 7.37
N GLY A 111 12.95 0.28 6.80
CA GLY A 111 12.81 -0.71 5.74
C GLY A 111 12.66 0.00 4.40
N THR A 112 11.44 0.03 3.84
CA THR A 112 11.14 0.85 2.66
C THR A 112 10.74 2.25 3.10
N GLY A 113 11.52 3.25 2.74
CA GLY A 113 11.25 4.66 3.09
C GLY A 113 10.09 5.25 2.30
N VAL A 114 9.52 6.36 2.79
CA VAL A 114 8.31 6.97 2.21
C VAL A 114 8.50 7.40 0.76
N GLU A 115 9.67 7.95 0.40
CA GLU A 115 9.98 8.32 -0.98
C GLU A 115 9.98 7.11 -1.92
N ALA A 116 10.56 5.98 -1.48
CA ALA A 116 10.57 4.75 -2.27
C ALA A 116 9.15 4.15 -2.41
N ILE A 117 8.34 4.23 -1.36
CA ILE A 117 6.93 3.84 -1.40
C ILE A 117 6.17 4.71 -2.41
N ARG A 118 6.32 6.03 -2.33
CA ARG A 118 5.68 6.97 -3.28
C ARG A 118 6.08 6.67 -4.72
N ASN A 119 7.37 6.47 -4.97
CA ASN A 119 7.88 6.16 -6.30
C ASN A 119 7.35 4.84 -6.87
N ALA A 120 7.05 3.88 -6.01
CA ALA A 120 6.48 2.59 -6.41
C ALA A 120 4.94 2.65 -6.61
N GLU A 121 4.25 3.48 -5.83
CA GLU A 121 2.78 3.60 -5.86
C GLU A 121 2.31 4.58 -6.93
N ASP A 122 3.04 5.68 -7.16
CA ASP A 122 2.73 6.66 -8.20
C ASP A 122 3.20 6.15 -9.56
N ARG A 123 2.24 6.01 -10.49
CA ARG A 123 2.52 5.44 -11.82
C ARG A 123 3.46 6.29 -12.64
N GLY A 124 3.29 7.61 -12.62
CA GLY A 124 4.14 8.52 -13.37
C GLY A 124 5.58 8.52 -12.85
N CYS A 125 5.77 8.39 -11.55
CA CYS A 125 7.08 8.22 -10.94
C CYS A 125 7.67 6.85 -11.29
N PHE A 126 6.86 5.79 -11.20
CA PHE A 126 7.29 4.44 -11.52
C PHE A 126 7.71 4.29 -12.99
N GLU A 127 6.91 4.83 -13.94
CA GLU A 127 7.24 4.82 -15.37
C GLU A 127 8.58 5.48 -15.66
N LYS A 128 8.85 6.66 -15.08
CA LYS A 128 10.14 7.34 -15.24
C LYS A 128 11.31 6.51 -14.76
N ILE A 129 11.16 5.85 -13.60
CA ILE A 129 12.19 4.96 -13.05
C ILE A 129 12.44 3.79 -13.99
N MET A 130 11.39 3.19 -14.55
CA MET A 130 11.53 2.09 -15.50
C MET A 130 12.22 2.54 -16.79
N GLU A 131 11.91 3.74 -17.30
CA GLU A 131 12.58 4.34 -18.46
C GLU A 131 14.07 4.57 -18.17
N GLU A 132 14.41 5.17 -17.03
CA GLU A 132 15.80 5.42 -16.62
C GLU A 132 16.61 4.12 -16.49
N LEU A 133 15.97 3.05 -16.03
CA LEU A 133 16.58 1.71 -15.90
C LEU A 133 16.60 0.91 -17.22
N GLY A 134 15.97 1.42 -18.29
CA GLY A 134 15.84 0.73 -19.56
C GLY A 134 14.97 -0.53 -19.49
N ILE A 135 14.05 -0.62 -18.54
CA ILE A 135 13.14 -1.74 -18.37
C ILE A 135 11.94 -1.53 -19.29
N PRO A 136 11.68 -2.47 -20.23
CA PRO A 136 10.58 -2.32 -21.17
C PRO A 136 9.22 -2.36 -20.46
N GLN A 137 8.34 -1.44 -20.84
CA GLN A 137 6.97 -1.35 -20.37
C GLN A 137 6.01 -1.38 -21.55
N PRO A 138 4.76 -1.84 -21.37
CA PRO A 138 3.69 -1.60 -22.34
C PRO A 138 3.49 -0.09 -22.52
N GLU A 139 3.19 0.36 -23.72
CA GLU A 139 2.75 1.73 -23.94
C GLU A 139 1.49 2.00 -23.14
N ALA A 140 1.50 3.06 -22.34
CA ALA A 140 0.39 3.46 -21.49
C ALA A 140 0.29 4.99 -21.41
N GLU A 141 -0.89 5.49 -21.09
CA GLU A 141 -1.11 6.90 -20.82
C GLU A 141 -2.21 7.05 -19.77
N ALA A 142 -1.94 7.86 -18.76
CA ALA A 142 -2.94 8.24 -17.77
C ALA A 142 -3.77 9.40 -18.31
N VAL A 143 -5.09 9.24 -18.31
CA VAL A 143 -6.02 10.22 -18.87
C VAL A 143 -7.11 10.59 -17.86
N THR A 144 -7.57 11.81 -17.91
CA THR A 144 -8.62 12.35 -17.02
C THR A 144 -9.92 12.68 -17.75
N ASP A 145 -9.91 12.64 -19.06
CA ASP A 145 -11.10 12.91 -19.88
C ASP A 145 -11.22 11.92 -21.05
N ILE A 146 -12.43 11.80 -21.57
CA ILE A 146 -12.79 10.83 -22.62
C ILE A 146 -12.02 11.09 -23.91
N GLU A 147 -11.89 12.36 -24.33
CA GLU A 147 -11.23 12.69 -25.58
C GLU A 147 -9.72 12.46 -25.53
N ALA A 148 -9.10 12.71 -24.37
CA ALA A 148 -7.72 12.32 -24.14
C ALA A 148 -7.53 10.81 -24.20
N GLY A 149 -8.46 10.04 -23.60
CA GLY A 149 -8.46 8.58 -23.66
C GLY A 149 -8.58 8.03 -25.08
N VAL A 150 -9.44 8.61 -25.90
CA VAL A 150 -9.58 8.22 -27.32
C VAL A 150 -8.27 8.48 -28.08
N ARG A 151 -7.70 9.69 -27.95
CA ARG A 151 -6.41 10.01 -28.60
C ARG A 151 -5.26 9.10 -28.16
N ALA A 152 -5.21 8.76 -26.88
CA ALA A 152 -4.22 7.83 -26.34
C ALA A 152 -4.39 6.43 -26.95
N ALA A 153 -5.61 5.91 -26.98
CA ALA A 153 -5.91 4.60 -27.54
C ALA A 153 -5.65 4.51 -29.05
N GLU A 154 -5.91 5.58 -29.81
CA GLU A 154 -5.57 5.65 -31.25
C GLU A 154 -4.05 5.61 -31.47
N ARG A 155 -3.26 6.24 -30.60
CA ARG A 155 -1.80 6.24 -30.68
C ARG A 155 -1.23 4.88 -30.30
N ILE A 156 -1.70 4.26 -29.21
CA ILE A 156 -1.26 2.95 -28.73
C ILE A 156 -1.69 1.83 -29.68
N GLY A 157 -2.88 1.94 -30.26
CA GLY A 157 -3.49 0.94 -31.15
C GLY A 157 -4.39 -0.03 -30.39
N TYR A 158 -5.60 -0.27 -30.95
CA TYR A 158 -6.54 -1.26 -30.40
C TYR A 158 -6.07 -2.70 -30.64
N PRO A 159 -6.35 -3.66 -29.72
CA PRO A 159 -7.09 -3.48 -28.49
C PRO A 159 -6.26 -2.87 -27.37
N VAL A 160 -6.88 -2.03 -26.52
CA VAL A 160 -6.25 -1.46 -25.35
C VAL A 160 -6.90 -1.97 -24.06
N LEU A 161 -6.10 -2.07 -22.99
CA LEU A 161 -6.59 -2.36 -21.66
C LEU A 161 -6.87 -1.03 -20.95
N VAL A 162 -8.09 -0.83 -20.51
CA VAL A 162 -8.49 0.34 -19.72
C VAL A 162 -8.63 -0.05 -18.27
N ARG A 163 -8.05 0.76 -17.38
CA ARG A 163 -7.98 0.48 -15.96
C ARG A 163 -8.10 1.77 -15.16
N PRO A 164 -9.03 1.88 -14.19
CA PRO A 164 -9.04 2.99 -13.24
C PRO A 164 -7.76 2.97 -12.38
N SER A 165 -7.29 4.15 -11.95
CA SER A 165 -6.01 4.28 -11.24
C SER A 165 -5.98 3.58 -9.89
N TYR A 166 -7.09 3.58 -9.16
CA TYR A 166 -7.19 3.06 -7.79
C TYR A 166 -8.10 1.84 -7.68
N VAL A 167 -7.78 0.75 -8.39
CA VAL A 167 -8.54 -0.51 -8.27
C VAL A 167 -7.63 -1.66 -7.87
N LEU A 168 -8.12 -2.47 -6.94
CA LEU A 168 -7.47 -3.67 -6.46
C LEU A 168 -8.08 -4.92 -7.12
N GLY A 169 -7.23 -5.91 -7.44
CA GLY A 169 -7.68 -7.22 -7.91
C GLY A 169 -8.31 -7.24 -9.30
N GLY A 170 -7.95 -6.31 -10.18
CA GLY A 170 -8.44 -6.28 -11.57
C GLY A 170 -9.91 -5.89 -11.72
N ARG A 171 -10.53 -5.43 -10.66
CA ARG A 171 -11.92 -4.95 -10.69
C ARG A 171 -12.02 -3.72 -11.57
N ALA A 172 -13.08 -3.65 -12.38
CA ALA A 172 -13.30 -2.58 -13.34
C ALA A 172 -12.15 -2.41 -14.39
N MET A 173 -11.39 -3.46 -14.70
CA MET A 173 -10.49 -3.48 -15.87
C MET A 173 -11.21 -4.04 -17.07
N GLN A 174 -11.03 -3.45 -18.24
CA GLN A 174 -11.67 -3.92 -19.48
C GLN A 174 -10.74 -3.82 -20.67
N ILE A 175 -10.72 -4.88 -21.47
CA ILE A 175 -10.09 -4.85 -22.79
C ILE A 175 -11.12 -4.30 -23.78
N VAL A 176 -10.77 -3.20 -24.43
CA VAL A 176 -11.61 -2.54 -25.42
C VAL A 176 -10.98 -2.63 -26.80
N SER A 177 -11.77 -2.99 -27.79
CA SER A 177 -11.30 -3.30 -29.14
C SER A 177 -11.55 -2.17 -30.15
N ASN A 178 -12.27 -1.11 -29.76
CA ASN A 178 -12.60 0.02 -30.62
C ASN A 178 -13.01 1.25 -29.81
N GLU A 179 -13.08 2.41 -30.48
CA GLU A 179 -13.42 3.69 -29.90
C GLU A 179 -14.80 3.71 -29.23
N GLU A 180 -15.82 3.12 -29.86
CA GLU A 180 -17.19 3.10 -29.34
C GLU A 180 -17.25 2.46 -27.93
N ARG A 181 -16.60 1.29 -27.79
CA ARG A 181 -16.52 0.59 -26.50
C ARG A 181 -15.69 1.37 -25.49
N LEU A 182 -14.62 2.04 -25.94
CA LEU A 182 -13.80 2.87 -25.08
C LEU A 182 -14.61 4.04 -24.51
N ARG A 183 -15.32 4.78 -25.36
CA ARG A 183 -16.17 5.89 -24.93
C ARG A 183 -17.24 5.46 -23.94
N HIS A 184 -17.91 4.36 -24.23
CA HIS A 184 -18.93 3.80 -23.32
C HIS A 184 -18.33 3.44 -21.95
N TYR A 185 -17.16 2.82 -21.95
CA TYR A 185 -16.48 2.45 -20.70
C TYR A 185 -16.03 3.68 -19.91
N LEU A 186 -15.37 4.64 -20.56
CA LEU A 186 -14.88 5.85 -19.92
C LEU A 186 -16.02 6.70 -19.32
N GLN A 187 -17.16 6.80 -19.99
CA GLN A 187 -18.35 7.47 -19.44
C GLN A 187 -18.78 6.85 -18.12
N THR A 188 -18.86 5.53 -18.06
CA THR A 188 -19.25 4.82 -16.82
C THR A 188 -18.16 4.91 -15.74
N ALA A 189 -16.89 4.92 -16.11
CA ALA A 189 -15.77 4.99 -15.17
C ALA A 189 -15.58 6.40 -14.59
N VAL A 190 -15.81 7.45 -15.38
CA VAL A 190 -15.73 8.87 -14.95
C VAL A 190 -16.88 9.22 -14.01
N GLU A 191 -18.09 8.72 -14.27
CA GLU A 191 -19.25 8.91 -13.36
C GLU A 191 -19.00 8.34 -11.95
N VAL A 192 -18.09 7.38 -11.80
CA VAL A 192 -17.78 6.74 -10.51
C VAL A 192 -16.63 7.43 -9.75
N ASN A 193 -15.78 8.20 -10.43
CA ASN A 193 -14.58 8.85 -9.84
C ASN A 193 -14.26 10.17 -10.55
N GLU A 194 -14.94 11.25 -10.23
CA GLU A 194 -14.72 12.58 -10.82
C GLU A 194 -13.29 13.14 -10.61
N ASP A 195 -12.53 12.64 -9.62
CA ASP A 195 -11.22 13.17 -9.22
C ASP A 195 -10.04 12.21 -9.47
N SER A 196 -10.24 11.07 -10.13
CA SER A 196 -9.17 10.07 -10.29
C SER A 196 -8.88 9.75 -11.76
N PRO A 197 -7.61 9.77 -12.21
CA PRO A 197 -7.24 9.39 -13.58
C PRO A 197 -7.58 7.91 -13.88
N VAL A 198 -7.91 7.65 -15.12
CA VAL A 198 -8.17 6.31 -15.68
C VAL A 198 -7.00 5.85 -16.52
#